data_1ae03531aff468ea657acfa88257a23f
#
_entry.id   1ae03531aff468ea657acfa88257a23f
#
_cell.length_a   1.000
_cell.length_b   1.000
_cell.length_c   1.000
_cell.angle_alpha   90.00
_cell.angle_beta   90.00
_cell.angle_gamma   90.00
#
_symmetry.space_group_name_H-M   'P 1'
#
loop_
_entity.id
_entity.type
_entity.pdbx_description
1 polymer ?
#
loop_
_entity_poly.entity_id
_entity_poly.type
_entity_poly.pdbx_seq_one_letter_code
_entity_poly.pdbx_strand_id
1 'polypeptide(L)'
;MSKIKAAIVGYGNIGKYVLDAILSSPDFEVAGIVRRNPNDIPVELKNYKVVASVKELGKVDVAILATPTRSVESYAKECLALGINTVDSYDIHGGIVDLRCSLDATAKEYKAVSVISAGWDPGTDSMIRSMFEFMAPKGVTYTNFGPGMSMGIQ
;
A
#
# COMPACT_ATOMS: atom_id res chain seq x y z
N MET A 1 -6.95 -16.07 17.73
CA MET A 1 -6.99 -16.05 16.23
C MET A 1 -5.57 -16.03 15.73
N SER A 2 -5.28 -16.64 14.57
CA SER A 2 -3.96 -16.49 13.95
C SER A 2 -3.79 -15.04 13.45
N LYS A 3 -2.58 -14.49 13.60
CA LYS A 3 -2.27 -13.16 13.08
C LYS A 3 -2.29 -13.14 11.56
N ILE A 4 -2.63 -11.98 11.00
CA ILE A 4 -2.58 -11.71 9.55
C ILE A 4 -1.12 -11.50 9.15
N LYS A 5 -0.64 -12.27 8.20
CA LYS A 5 0.74 -12.20 7.69
C LYS A 5 0.86 -11.12 6.61
N ALA A 6 1.47 -10.00 6.97
CA ALA A 6 1.66 -8.87 6.09
C ALA A 6 3.08 -8.83 5.51
N ALA A 7 3.20 -8.77 4.20
CA ALA A 7 4.45 -8.48 3.50
C ALA A 7 4.54 -6.98 3.19
N ILE A 8 5.74 -6.41 3.30
CA ILE A 8 6.02 -5.03 2.90
C ILE A 8 6.78 -5.07 1.58
N VAL A 9 6.18 -4.53 0.52
CA VAL A 9 6.81 -4.45 -0.80
C VAL A 9 7.33 -3.04 -1.02
N GLY A 10 8.66 -2.90 -0.96
CA GLY A 10 9.34 -1.60 -0.92
C GLY A 10 9.67 -1.15 0.50
N TYR A 11 10.91 -0.72 0.71
CA TYR A 11 11.38 -0.28 2.02
C TYR A 11 12.08 1.09 1.93
N GLY A 12 11.30 2.09 1.53
CA GLY A 12 11.62 3.51 1.64
C GLY A 12 11.01 4.09 2.91
N ASN A 13 10.78 5.40 2.95
CA ASN A 13 10.16 6.05 4.12
C ASN A 13 8.79 5.46 4.44
N ILE A 14 7.93 5.27 3.44
CA ILE A 14 6.60 4.66 3.64
C ILE A 14 6.74 3.23 4.19
N GLY A 15 7.62 2.40 3.62
CA GLY A 15 7.83 1.02 4.09
C GLY A 15 8.31 0.94 5.54
N LYS A 16 9.10 1.90 6.02
CA LYS A 16 9.51 2.00 7.42
C LYS A 16 8.30 2.25 8.34
N TYR A 17 7.47 3.24 8.00
CA TYR A 17 6.25 3.53 8.79
C TYR A 17 5.24 2.39 8.73
N VAL A 18 5.15 1.67 7.61
CA VAL A 18 4.33 0.45 7.50
C VAL A 18 4.83 -0.63 8.46
N LEU A 19 6.15 -0.82 8.55
CA LEU A 19 6.73 -1.76 9.51
C LEU A 19 6.34 -1.39 10.94
N ASP A 20 6.51 -0.13 11.33
CA ASP A 20 6.15 0.37 12.66
C ASP A 20 4.65 0.17 12.95
N ALA A 21 3.79 0.43 11.97
CA ALA A 21 2.35 0.24 12.09
C ALA A 21 1.97 -1.23 12.29
N ILE A 22 2.56 -2.16 11.53
CA ILE A 22 2.35 -3.59 11.69
C ILE A 22 2.78 -4.05 13.07
N LEU A 23 3.94 -3.61 13.55
CA LEU A 23 4.47 -3.99 14.87
C LEU A 23 3.64 -3.46 16.03
N SER A 24 2.96 -2.32 15.85
CA SER A 24 2.07 -1.74 16.86
C SER A 24 0.71 -2.42 16.92
N SER A 25 0.34 -3.22 15.93
CA SER A 25 -0.96 -3.91 15.89
C SER A 25 -0.86 -5.34 16.41
N PRO A 26 -1.73 -5.75 17.35
CA PRO A 26 -1.75 -7.12 17.86
C PRO A 26 -2.24 -8.14 16.81
N ASP A 27 -2.96 -7.69 15.78
CA ASP A 27 -3.63 -8.55 14.80
C ASP A 27 -2.73 -8.96 13.63
N PHE A 28 -1.58 -8.30 13.48
CA PHE A 28 -0.67 -8.53 12.36
C PHE A 28 0.67 -9.11 12.79
N GLU A 29 1.33 -9.76 11.84
CA GLU A 29 2.74 -10.13 11.93
C GLU A 29 3.44 -9.87 10.59
N VAL A 30 4.74 -9.56 10.64
CA VAL A 30 5.54 -9.30 9.45
C VAL A 30 5.92 -10.63 8.80
N ALA A 31 5.41 -10.91 7.60
CA ALA A 31 5.81 -12.06 6.80
C ALA A 31 7.22 -11.89 6.20
N GLY A 32 7.58 -10.67 5.88
CA GLY A 32 8.89 -10.28 5.35
C GLY A 32 8.83 -9.00 4.52
N ILE A 33 9.98 -8.60 4.02
CA ILE A 33 10.16 -7.36 3.26
C ILE A 33 10.72 -7.68 1.88
N VAL A 34 10.08 -7.13 0.85
CA VAL A 34 10.53 -7.26 -0.54
C VAL A 34 11.31 -6.00 -0.94
N ARG A 35 12.54 -6.17 -1.39
CA ARG A 35 13.43 -5.07 -1.84
C ARG A 35 14.13 -5.45 -3.13
N ARG A 36 14.39 -4.45 -3.99
CA ARG A 36 15.17 -4.64 -5.24
C ARG A 36 16.58 -5.18 -4.98
N ASN A 37 17.22 -4.75 -3.90
CA ASN A 37 18.52 -5.27 -3.47
C ASN A 37 18.37 -5.93 -2.09
N PRO A 38 18.13 -7.24 -2.01
CA PRO A 38 17.96 -7.95 -0.74
C PRO A 38 19.28 -8.18 0.00
N ASN A 39 20.44 -7.93 -0.63
CA ASN A 39 21.75 -8.12 0.01
C ASN A 39 22.18 -6.91 0.83
N ASP A 40 21.65 -5.72 0.53
CA ASP A 40 21.87 -4.49 1.29
C ASP A 40 20.79 -4.36 2.36
N ILE A 41 20.98 -5.01 3.50
CA ILE A 41 19.99 -5.09 4.58
C ILE A 41 20.28 -4.01 5.63
N PRO A 42 19.41 -2.99 5.79
CA PRO A 42 19.49 -2.05 6.90
C PRO A 42 19.51 -2.77 8.26
N VAL A 43 20.14 -2.14 9.25
CA VAL A 43 20.33 -2.74 10.58
C VAL A 43 19.00 -3.13 11.22
N GLU A 44 17.98 -2.32 11.05
CA GLU A 44 16.62 -2.54 11.57
C GLU A 44 15.91 -3.75 10.94
N LEU A 45 16.37 -4.22 9.79
CA LEU A 45 15.78 -5.37 9.09
C LEU A 45 16.49 -6.71 9.35
N LYS A 46 17.54 -6.74 10.15
CA LYS A 46 18.34 -7.95 10.38
C LYS A 46 17.54 -9.14 10.93
N ASN A 47 16.44 -8.87 11.64
CA ASN A 47 15.58 -9.89 12.23
C ASN A 47 14.41 -10.29 11.33
N TYR A 48 14.31 -9.74 10.12
CA TYR A 48 13.23 -10.02 9.19
C TYR A 48 13.75 -10.73 7.95
N LYS A 49 12.88 -11.50 7.33
CA LYS A 49 13.17 -12.09 6.03
C LYS A 49 13.11 -11.01 4.96
N VAL A 50 14.25 -10.73 4.31
CA VAL A 50 14.35 -9.75 3.21
C VAL A 50 14.64 -10.51 1.92
N VAL A 51 13.83 -10.27 0.89
CA VAL A 51 13.85 -11.02 -0.37
C VAL A 51 13.68 -10.09 -1.59
N ALA A 52 13.95 -10.61 -2.78
CA ALA A 52 13.76 -9.85 -4.03
C ALA A 52 12.31 -9.95 -4.57
N SER A 53 11.60 -11.02 -4.28
CA SER A 53 10.22 -11.25 -4.75
C SER A 53 9.34 -11.77 -3.62
N VAL A 54 8.06 -11.39 -3.63
CA VAL A 54 7.05 -11.88 -2.69
C VAL A 54 6.91 -13.41 -2.72
N LYS A 55 7.21 -14.05 -3.84
CA LYS A 55 7.20 -15.51 -4.01
C LYS A 55 8.11 -16.26 -3.06
N GLU A 56 9.15 -15.59 -2.57
CA GLU A 56 10.15 -16.18 -1.67
C GLU A 56 9.71 -16.15 -0.19
N LEU A 57 8.60 -15.47 0.14
CA LEU A 57 8.18 -15.26 1.53
C LEU A 57 7.40 -16.42 2.16
N GLY A 58 6.88 -17.34 1.40
CA GLY A 58 5.98 -18.38 1.91
C GLY A 58 4.55 -17.85 2.07
N LYS A 59 3.88 -18.16 3.19
CA LYS A 59 2.49 -17.71 3.40
C LYS A 59 2.44 -16.21 3.68
N VAL A 60 1.72 -15.48 2.82
CA VAL A 60 1.40 -14.07 2.96
C VAL A 60 -0.11 -13.91 2.77
N ASP A 61 -0.78 -13.20 3.67
CA ASP A 61 -2.21 -12.94 3.57
C ASP A 61 -2.48 -11.59 2.88
N VAL A 62 -1.59 -10.60 3.08
CA VAL A 62 -1.67 -9.28 2.46
C VAL A 62 -0.30 -8.70 2.17
N ALA A 63 -0.14 -8.05 1.02
CA ALA A 63 1.04 -7.28 0.65
C ALA A 63 0.72 -5.78 0.66
N ILE A 64 1.49 -5.01 1.42
CA ILE A 64 1.39 -3.54 1.46
C ILE A 64 2.43 -2.99 0.49
N LEU A 65 1.97 -2.34 -0.58
CA LEU A 65 2.81 -1.88 -1.67
C LEU A 65 3.31 -0.45 -1.38
N ALA A 66 4.47 -0.36 -0.73
CA ALA A 66 5.17 0.89 -0.43
C ALA A 66 6.20 1.24 -1.53
N THR A 67 5.79 1.12 -2.78
CA THR A 67 6.61 1.30 -3.99
C THR A 67 6.25 2.61 -4.69
N PRO A 68 7.12 3.12 -5.59
CA PRO A 68 6.74 4.23 -6.46
C PRO A 68 5.46 3.91 -7.23
N THR A 69 4.58 4.89 -7.33
CA THR A 69 3.23 4.80 -7.91
C THR A 69 3.19 4.06 -9.26
N ARG A 70 4.15 4.35 -10.15
CA ARG A 70 4.23 3.73 -11.48
C ARG A 70 4.54 2.23 -11.46
N SER A 71 4.99 1.70 -10.33
CA SER A 71 5.30 0.27 -10.16
C SER A 71 4.18 -0.49 -9.45
N VAL A 72 3.17 0.20 -8.92
CA VAL A 72 2.09 -0.40 -8.13
C VAL A 72 1.37 -1.49 -8.92
N GLU A 73 0.95 -1.19 -10.15
CA GLU A 73 0.18 -2.14 -10.96
C GLU A 73 0.89 -3.47 -11.16
N SER A 74 2.19 -3.44 -11.47
CA SER A 74 2.97 -4.67 -11.71
C SER A 74 3.11 -5.51 -10.45
N TYR A 75 3.44 -4.89 -9.32
CA TYR A 75 3.53 -5.59 -8.04
C TYR A 75 2.17 -6.10 -7.55
N ALA A 76 1.10 -5.31 -7.73
CA ALA A 76 -0.24 -5.74 -7.37
C ALA A 76 -0.65 -6.99 -8.16
N LYS A 77 -0.46 -7.00 -9.48
CA LYS A 77 -0.76 -8.17 -10.31
C LYS A 77 0.05 -9.40 -9.91
N GLU A 78 1.34 -9.22 -9.59
CA GLU A 78 2.17 -10.33 -9.12
C GLU A 78 1.64 -10.92 -7.81
N CYS A 79 1.27 -10.08 -6.83
CA CYS A 79 0.71 -10.53 -5.56
C CYS A 79 -0.66 -11.18 -5.74
N LEU A 80 -1.56 -10.54 -6.47
CA LEU A 80 -2.91 -11.06 -6.72
C LEU A 80 -2.90 -12.42 -7.41
N ALA A 81 -2.00 -12.62 -8.40
CA ALA A 81 -1.83 -13.91 -9.08
C ALA A 81 -1.35 -15.05 -8.16
N LEU A 82 -0.87 -14.72 -6.97
CA LEU A 82 -0.53 -15.67 -5.91
C LEU A 82 -1.65 -15.82 -4.87
N GLY A 83 -2.80 -15.21 -5.08
CA GLY A 83 -3.90 -15.17 -4.11
C GLY A 83 -3.62 -14.28 -2.89
N ILE A 84 -2.65 -13.38 -2.98
CA ILE A 84 -2.27 -12.46 -1.91
C ILE A 84 -3.06 -11.15 -2.09
N ASN A 85 -3.77 -10.71 -1.05
CA ASN A 85 -4.45 -9.41 -1.05
C ASN A 85 -3.44 -8.27 -1.12
N THR A 86 -3.83 -7.13 -1.69
CA THR A 86 -2.94 -5.97 -1.80
C THR A 86 -3.56 -4.69 -1.26
N VAL A 87 -2.71 -3.82 -0.70
CA VAL A 87 -3.04 -2.46 -0.32
C VAL A 87 -1.97 -1.54 -0.88
N ASP A 88 -2.34 -0.46 -1.54
CA ASP A 88 -1.41 0.52 -2.10
C ASP A 88 -1.84 1.97 -1.85
N SER A 89 -0.93 2.88 -2.11
CA SER A 89 -1.14 4.33 -2.05
C SER A 89 -0.98 4.99 -3.42
N TYR A 90 -1.49 4.35 -4.46
CA TYR A 90 -1.47 4.89 -5.83
C TYR A 90 -2.08 6.29 -5.88
N ASP A 91 -1.38 7.26 -6.47
CA ASP A 91 -1.69 8.69 -6.39
C ASP A 91 -1.88 9.39 -7.74
N ILE A 92 -1.88 8.67 -8.85
CA ILE A 92 -2.22 9.26 -10.16
C ILE A 92 -3.74 9.31 -10.30
N HIS A 93 -4.33 10.42 -9.88
CA HIS A 93 -5.79 10.58 -9.78
C HIS A 93 -6.54 10.22 -11.07
N GLY A 94 -6.04 10.68 -12.24
CA GLY A 94 -6.65 10.37 -13.53
C GLY A 94 -6.55 8.90 -13.94
N GLY A 95 -5.66 8.12 -13.32
CA GLY A 95 -5.42 6.70 -13.65
C GLY A 95 -6.09 5.71 -12.68
N ILE A 96 -6.77 6.17 -11.62
CA ILE A 96 -7.33 5.27 -10.58
C ILE A 96 -8.37 4.31 -11.15
N VAL A 97 -9.24 4.79 -12.03
CA VAL A 97 -10.29 3.96 -12.63
C VAL A 97 -9.68 2.87 -13.52
N ASP A 98 -8.68 3.24 -14.32
CA ASP A 98 -7.99 2.30 -15.21
C ASP A 98 -7.23 1.25 -14.41
N LEU A 99 -6.51 1.66 -13.35
CA LEU A 99 -5.84 0.74 -12.43
C LEU A 99 -6.85 -0.23 -11.81
N ARG A 100 -7.98 0.27 -11.31
CA ARG A 100 -9.03 -0.57 -10.73
C ARG A 100 -9.53 -1.61 -11.74
N CYS A 101 -9.83 -1.19 -12.95
CA CYS A 101 -10.29 -2.11 -14.01
C CYS A 101 -9.22 -3.14 -14.37
N SER A 102 -7.97 -2.72 -14.43
CA SER A 102 -6.83 -3.60 -14.74
C SER A 102 -6.58 -4.67 -13.66
N LEU A 103 -6.78 -4.34 -12.38
CA LEU A 103 -6.58 -5.27 -11.28
C LEU A 103 -7.80 -6.16 -10.99
N ASP A 104 -9.01 -5.70 -11.33
CA ASP A 104 -10.28 -6.40 -11.02
C ASP A 104 -10.33 -7.82 -11.60
N ALA A 105 -9.92 -7.97 -12.86
CA ALA A 105 -9.90 -9.28 -13.53
C ALA A 105 -8.98 -10.27 -12.80
N THR A 106 -7.75 -9.85 -12.48
CA THR A 106 -6.78 -10.68 -11.77
C THR A 106 -7.25 -10.99 -10.35
N ALA A 107 -7.77 -10.00 -9.62
CA ALA A 107 -8.27 -10.19 -8.28
C ALA A 107 -9.42 -11.21 -8.23
N LYS A 108 -10.36 -11.14 -9.18
CA LYS A 108 -11.47 -12.10 -9.29
C LYS A 108 -10.99 -13.50 -9.66
N GLU A 109 -10.07 -13.62 -10.61
CA GLU A 109 -9.51 -14.91 -11.05
C GLU A 109 -8.86 -15.65 -9.90
N TYR A 110 -8.05 -14.96 -9.09
CA TYR A 110 -7.29 -15.56 -8.00
C TYR A 110 -7.96 -15.42 -6.62
N LYS A 111 -9.21 -14.95 -6.57
CA LYS A 111 -10.03 -14.79 -5.35
C LYS A 111 -9.33 -13.94 -4.28
N ALA A 112 -8.65 -12.91 -4.71
CA ALA A 112 -7.96 -11.93 -3.86
C ALA A 112 -8.66 -10.58 -3.92
N VAL A 113 -8.28 -9.67 -3.01
CA VAL A 113 -8.80 -8.30 -2.91
C VAL A 113 -7.65 -7.32 -3.10
N SER A 114 -7.87 -6.27 -3.88
CA SER A 114 -6.97 -5.13 -3.97
C SER A 114 -7.65 -3.88 -3.43
N VAL A 115 -7.04 -3.26 -2.42
CA VAL A 115 -7.43 -1.94 -1.91
C VAL A 115 -6.47 -0.93 -2.52
N ILE A 116 -6.96 -0.13 -3.45
CA ILE A 116 -6.16 0.84 -4.18
C ILE A 116 -6.30 2.24 -3.59
N SER A 117 -5.26 3.07 -3.77
CA SER A 117 -5.29 4.49 -3.38
C SER A 117 -5.63 4.72 -1.89
N ALA A 118 -5.14 3.85 -1.01
CA ALA A 118 -5.33 3.93 0.43
C ALA A 118 -4.21 4.75 1.12
N GLY A 119 -3.80 5.84 0.49
CA GLY A 119 -2.80 6.77 1.02
C GLY A 119 -3.43 7.94 1.77
N TRP A 120 -2.83 9.10 1.61
CA TRP A 120 -3.33 10.35 2.16
C TRP A 120 -4.31 11.04 1.18
N ASP A 121 -3.86 11.35 -0.02
CA ASP A 121 -4.66 11.91 -1.11
C ASP A 121 -4.19 11.31 -2.47
N PRO A 122 -4.96 10.42 -3.03
CA PRO A 122 -6.24 9.89 -2.57
C PRO A 122 -6.13 8.96 -1.34
N GLY A 123 -7.15 8.98 -0.50
CA GLY A 123 -7.25 8.15 0.70
C GLY A 123 -7.91 8.89 1.86
N THR A 124 -7.20 9.07 2.97
CA THR A 124 -7.74 9.67 4.21
C THR A 124 -8.26 11.09 3.99
N ASP A 125 -7.53 11.94 3.26
CA ASP A 125 -7.98 13.31 2.97
C ASP A 125 -9.27 13.33 2.15
N SER A 126 -9.40 12.41 1.18
CA SER A 126 -10.63 12.28 0.40
C SER A 126 -11.84 11.93 1.26
N MET A 127 -11.67 11.07 2.26
CA MET A 127 -12.72 10.74 3.23
C MET A 127 -13.08 11.94 4.09
N ILE A 128 -12.10 12.68 4.60
CA ILE A 128 -12.32 13.89 5.40
C ILE A 128 -13.06 14.94 4.59
N ARG A 129 -12.66 15.17 3.32
CA ARG A 129 -13.36 16.10 2.43
C ARG A 129 -14.82 15.71 2.21
N SER A 130 -15.10 14.42 2.01
CA SER A 130 -16.47 13.93 1.87
C SER A 130 -17.30 14.18 3.14
N MET A 131 -16.71 13.99 4.32
CA MET A 131 -17.38 14.32 5.59
C MET A 131 -17.71 15.80 5.70
N PHE A 132 -16.79 16.70 5.31
CA PHE A 132 -17.05 18.13 5.29
C PHE A 132 -18.14 18.51 4.29
N GLU A 133 -18.20 17.86 3.14
CA GLU A 133 -19.28 18.07 2.16
C GLU A 133 -20.65 17.70 2.75
N PHE A 134 -20.76 16.62 3.52
CA PHE A 134 -21.98 16.29 4.25
C PHE A 134 -22.35 17.36 5.29
N MET A 135 -21.39 17.90 6.02
CA MET A 135 -21.61 18.90 7.07
C MET A 135 -21.97 20.28 6.49
N ALA A 136 -21.40 20.64 5.35
CA ALA A 136 -21.56 21.97 4.72
C ALA A 136 -21.62 21.83 3.19
N PRO A 137 -22.73 21.31 2.61
CA PRO A 137 -22.82 20.98 1.18
C PRO A 137 -22.71 22.15 0.23
N LYS A 138 -22.85 23.39 0.72
CA LYS A 138 -22.62 24.63 -0.03
C LYS A 138 -21.35 25.37 0.40
N GLY A 139 -20.56 24.76 1.25
CA GLY A 139 -19.31 25.33 1.78
C GLY A 139 -18.14 25.11 0.80
N VAL A 140 -17.04 25.80 1.08
CA VAL A 140 -15.74 25.53 0.45
C VAL A 140 -14.86 24.87 1.50
N THR A 141 -14.33 23.69 1.20
CA THR A 141 -13.34 23.04 2.05
C THR A 141 -11.94 23.52 1.66
N TYR A 142 -11.17 23.95 2.65
CA TYR A 142 -9.76 24.28 2.49
C TYR A 142 -8.94 23.44 3.45
N THR A 143 -8.05 22.62 2.91
CA THR A 143 -7.14 21.79 3.70
C THR A 143 -5.70 22.22 3.46
N ASN A 144 -4.94 22.46 4.52
CA ASN A 144 -3.53 22.81 4.44
C ASN A 144 -2.73 21.94 5.42
N PHE A 145 -1.96 21.00 4.86
CA PHE A 145 -1.20 20.01 5.62
C PHE A 145 0.33 20.25 5.56
N GLY A 146 0.74 21.50 5.68
CA GLY A 146 2.14 21.90 5.77
C GLY A 146 2.81 22.25 4.43
N PRO A 147 4.13 22.48 4.43
CA PRO A 147 4.84 22.91 3.23
C PRO A 147 4.84 21.79 2.18
N GLY A 148 4.04 21.99 1.15
CA GLY A 148 3.63 21.02 0.16
C GLY A 148 4.69 20.52 -0.83
N MET A 149 5.90 20.24 -0.40
CA MET A 149 6.93 19.62 -1.26
C MET A 149 6.62 18.15 -1.60
N SER A 150 5.70 17.51 -0.89
CA SER A 150 5.28 16.13 -1.16
C SER A 150 4.09 16.04 -2.12
N MET A 151 3.38 17.12 -2.31
CA MET A 151 2.32 17.23 -3.30
C MET A 151 2.96 17.69 -4.60
N GLY A 152 3.54 16.75 -5.34
CA GLY A 152 4.11 17.04 -6.64
C GLY A 152 3.10 17.77 -7.50
N ILE A 153 3.57 18.76 -8.24
CA ILE A 153 2.76 19.42 -9.27
C ILE A 153 2.29 18.33 -10.23
N GLN A 154 1.03 18.02 -10.17
CA GLN A 154 0.34 17.13 -11.11
C GLN A 154 -0.15 17.92 -12.29
#